data_9ad58d2b647353176f1911c713739bdb
#
_entry.id   9ad58d2b647353176f1911c713739bdb
#
_cell.length_a   1.000
_cell.length_b   1.000
_cell.length_c   1.000
_cell.angle_alpha   90.00
_cell.angle_beta   90.00
_cell.angle_gamma   90.00
#
_symmetry.space_group_name_H-M   'P 1'
#
loop_
_entity.id
_entity.type
_entity.pdbx_description
1 polymer ?
#
loop_
_entity_poly.entity_id
_entity_poly.type
_entity_poly.pdbx_seq_one_letter_code
_entity_poly.pdbx_strand_id
1 'polypeptide(L)'
;VRQVGLGADLRQARKKSQMSTRSVAERLGISHTSVARTEQGARIPEVTEVIALCALYGITGHKRDQFIERVNDSDGSTAWLATGPATAQQITSLVALERQAVTITDVSLNLVPGLVQTPEYARELIGTGPDEEWLLSTRLARQALLTKPGAPTVRFIVDESALRRLIGGASVMRDQLDHLLRSRSKSNVAVQVIPRSVGAHPGLDGSFVMLTYPDREPHVYIEARRVGLFLTRPQDVEPFADGIEEIDMNLLGEERSAELITEIKEGLPDE
;
A
#
# COMPACT_ATOMS: atom_id res chain seq x y z
N VAL A 1 8.04 9.24 3.54
CA VAL A 1 6.99 8.86 2.58
C VAL A 1 6.86 9.88 1.48
N ARG A 2 6.73 11.18 1.76
CA ARG A 2 6.74 12.25 0.75
C ARG A 2 7.96 12.15 -0.16
N GLN A 3 9.11 11.88 0.40
CA GLN A 3 10.36 11.74 -0.33
C GLN A 3 10.35 10.51 -1.25
N VAL A 4 9.84 9.37 -0.78
CA VAL A 4 9.74 8.15 -1.60
C VAL A 4 8.71 8.32 -2.70
N GLY A 5 7.55 8.92 -2.42
CA GLY A 5 6.54 9.22 -3.43
C GLY A 5 7.01 10.30 -4.42
N LEU A 6 7.61 11.39 -3.92
CA LEU A 6 8.22 12.43 -4.77
C LEU A 6 9.34 11.84 -5.65
N GLY A 7 10.22 11.04 -5.04
CA GLY A 7 11.31 10.38 -5.74
C GLY A 7 10.83 9.41 -6.82
N ALA A 8 9.79 8.62 -6.53
CA ALA A 8 9.19 7.70 -7.49
C ALA A 8 8.58 8.46 -8.69
N ASP A 9 7.89 9.58 -8.43
CA ASP A 9 7.30 10.41 -9.47
C ASP A 9 8.37 11.11 -10.34
N LEU A 10 9.43 11.63 -9.70
CA LEU A 10 10.57 12.20 -10.40
C LEU A 10 11.25 11.14 -11.29
N ARG A 11 11.44 9.92 -10.77
CA ARG A 11 11.98 8.80 -11.53
C ARG A 11 11.11 8.42 -12.73
N GLN A 12 9.79 8.41 -12.55
CA GLN A 12 8.85 8.13 -13.64
C GLN A 12 8.90 9.23 -14.71
N ALA A 13 8.93 10.49 -14.28
CA ALA A 13 9.05 11.63 -15.20
C ALA A 13 10.36 11.59 -15.98
N ARG A 14 11.49 11.31 -15.31
CA ARG A 14 12.78 11.13 -15.98
C ARG A 14 12.74 10.03 -17.04
N LYS A 15 12.14 8.87 -16.70
CA LYS A 15 12.01 7.75 -17.66
C LYS A 15 11.15 8.14 -18.87
N LYS A 16 10.05 8.87 -18.66
CA LYS A 16 9.22 9.39 -19.75
C LYS A 16 9.97 10.36 -20.65
N SER A 17 10.86 11.17 -20.07
CA SER A 17 11.74 12.08 -20.81
C SER A 17 12.97 11.39 -21.42
N GLN A 18 13.05 10.05 -21.33
CA GLN A 18 14.14 9.20 -21.84
C GLN A 18 15.55 9.62 -21.38
N MET A 19 15.65 10.27 -20.21
CA MET A 19 16.92 10.71 -19.64
C MET A 19 17.53 9.68 -18.67
N SER A 20 18.86 9.53 -18.72
CA SER A 20 19.58 8.77 -17.70
C SER A 20 19.84 9.62 -16.45
N THR A 21 20.08 8.99 -15.29
CA THR A 21 20.48 9.70 -14.06
C THR A 21 21.77 10.50 -14.26
N ARG A 22 22.69 9.99 -15.09
CA ARG A 22 23.96 10.68 -15.43
C ARG A 22 23.71 11.95 -16.26
N SER A 23 22.88 11.88 -17.28
CA SER A 23 22.52 13.03 -18.11
C SER A 23 21.80 14.13 -17.32
N VAL A 24 20.94 13.75 -16.37
CA VAL A 24 20.28 14.69 -15.45
C VAL A 24 21.30 15.35 -14.51
N ALA A 25 22.17 14.56 -13.91
CA ALA A 25 23.22 15.02 -13.00
C ALA A 25 24.17 16.04 -13.69
N GLU A 26 24.58 15.74 -14.91
CA GLU A 26 25.44 16.63 -15.71
C GLU A 26 24.76 17.98 -15.99
N ARG A 27 23.48 17.97 -16.37
CA ARG A 27 22.70 19.18 -16.67
C ARG A 27 22.41 20.04 -15.45
N LEU A 28 22.31 19.42 -14.28
CA LEU A 28 22.03 20.11 -13.02
C LEU A 28 23.30 20.46 -12.24
N GLY A 29 24.48 20.01 -12.66
CA GLY A 29 25.73 20.21 -11.93
C GLY A 29 25.80 19.47 -10.59
N ILE A 30 25.07 18.35 -10.43
CA ILE A 30 25.05 17.55 -9.21
C ILE A 30 25.59 16.13 -9.46
N SER A 31 25.84 15.35 -8.40
CA SER A 31 26.30 13.98 -8.57
C SER A 31 25.16 13.07 -9.05
N HIS A 32 25.46 12.07 -9.87
CA HIS A 32 24.48 11.06 -10.29
C HIS A 32 23.94 10.26 -9.09
N THR A 33 24.73 10.13 -8.03
CA THR A 33 24.32 9.51 -6.76
C THR A 33 23.25 10.35 -6.06
N SER A 34 23.37 11.71 -6.12
CA SER A 34 22.34 12.61 -5.57
C SER A 34 21.00 12.41 -6.28
N VAL A 35 21.00 12.36 -7.62
CA VAL A 35 19.79 12.09 -8.40
C VAL A 35 19.18 10.72 -8.01
N ALA A 36 20.01 9.68 -7.93
CA ALA A 36 19.56 8.34 -7.57
C ALA A 36 18.96 8.29 -6.15
N ARG A 37 19.61 8.94 -5.16
CA ARG A 37 19.12 9.01 -3.78
C ARG A 37 17.83 9.81 -3.66
N THR A 38 17.68 10.90 -4.40
CA THR A 38 16.43 11.67 -4.49
C THR A 38 15.31 10.79 -5.06
N GLU A 39 15.56 10.05 -6.14
CA GLU A 39 14.57 9.15 -6.76
C GLU A 39 14.21 7.94 -5.88
N GLN A 40 15.10 7.55 -4.97
CA GLN A 40 14.87 6.49 -3.97
C GLN A 40 14.18 7.02 -2.70
N GLY A 41 14.03 8.34 -2.55
CA GLY A 41 13.53 8.96 -1.33
C GLY A 41 14.54 8.93 -0.18
N ALA A 42 15.81 8.64 -0.45
CA ALA A 42 16.90 8.62 0.53
C ALA A 42 17.57 10.00 0.73
N ARG A 43 17.07 11.03 0.04
CA ARG A 43 17.51 12.42 0.12
C ARG A 43 16.34 13.34 -0.18
N ILE A 44 16.21 14.42 0.60
CA ILE A 44 15.29 15.53 0.31
C ILE A 44 16.01 16.45 -0.69
N PRO A 45 15.46 16.69 -1.89
CA PRO A 45 15.98 17.72 -2.80
C PRO A 45 15.59 19.12 -2.29
N GLU A 46 16.38 20.12 -2.61
CA GLU A 46 15.97 21.50 -2.41
C GLU A 46 14.88 21.92 -3.41
N VAL A 47 14.07 22.94 -3.08
CA VAL A 47 13.02 23.46 -3.95
C VAL A 47 13.55 23.86 -5.32
N THR A 48 14.71 24.54 -5.34
CA THR A 48 15.42 24.95 -6.57
C THR A 48 15.80 23.75 -7.44
N GLU A 49 16.23 22.66 -6.80
CA GLU A 49 16.57 21.41 -7.49
C GLU A 49 15.31 20.76 -8.11
N VAL A 50 14.18 20.75 -7.37
CA VAL A 50 12.91 20.23 -7.89
C VAL A 50 12.39 21.06 -9.06
N ILE A 51 12.49 22.38 -8.97
CA ILE A 51 12.12 23.26 -10.09
C ILE A 51 12.96 22.93 -11.34
N ALA A 52 14.27 22.74 -11.18
CA ALA A 52 15.16 22.39 -12.26
C ALA A 52 14.88 20.99 -12.84
N LEU A 53 14.60 20.00 -11.98
CA LEU A 53 14.17 18.66 -12.40
C LEU A 53 12.85 18.71 -13.18
N CYS A 54 11.87 19.47 -12.70
CA CYS A 54 10.60 19.65 -13.39
C CYS A 54 10.80 20.27 -14.79
N ALA A 55 11.65 21.29 -14.90
CA ALA A 55 11.97 21.91 -16.18
C ALA A 55 12.62 20.91 -17.15
N LEU A 56 13.58 20.10 -16.68
CA LEU A 56 14.25 19.08 -17.49
C LEU A 56 13.29 17.98 -17.96
N TYR A 57 12.30 17.61 -17.14
CA TYR A 57 11.35 16.54 -17.44
C TYR A 57 10.10 17.04 -18.17
N GLY A 58 10.00 18.35 -18.47
CA GLY A 58 8.84 18.94 -19.12
C GLY A 58 7.58 19.00 -18.23
N ILE A 59 7.77 19.03 -16.91
CA ILE A 59 6.68 19.16 -15.95
C ILE A 59 6.40 20.65 -15.73
N THR A 60 5.19 21.11 -16.10
CA THR A 60 4.78 22.51 -16.00
C THR A 60 3.42 22.67 -15.31
N GLY A 61 3.02 23.90 -15.01
CA GLY A 61 1.73 24.25 -14.44
C GLY A 61 1.47 23.61 -13.09
N HIS A 62 0.22 23.29 -12.81
CA HIS A 62 -0.23 22.73 -11.53
C HIS A 62 0.57 21.49 -11.08
N LYS A 63 1.02 20.68 -12.03
CA LYS A 63 1.83 19.50 -11.70
C LYS A 63 3.21 19.86 -11.13
N ARG A 64 3.86 20.91 -11.67
CA ARG A 64 5.11 21.45 -11.11
C ARG A 64 4.87 22.00 -9.71
N ASP A 65 3.78 22.75 -9.52
CA ASP A 65 3.47 23.38 -8.25
C ASP A 65 3.22 22.33 -7.15
N GLN A 66 2.56 21.23 -7.47
CA GLN A 66 2.45 20.07 -6.57
C GLN A 66 3.80 19.47 -6.15
N PHE A 67 4.77 19.39 -7.06
CA PHE A 67 6.12 18.91 -6.70
C PHE A 67 6.84 19.88 -5.76
N ILE A 68 6.68 21.19 -5.98
CA ILE A 68 7.26 22.25 -5.14
C ILE A 68 6.62 22.26 -3.76
N GLU A 69 5.28 22.18 -3.66
CA GLU A 69 4.56 22.09 -2.38
C GLU A 69 5.03 20.89 -1.56
N ARG A 70 5.24 19.74 -2.19
CA ARG A 70 5.72 18.51 -1.51
C ARG A 70 7.13 18.65 -0.93
N VAL A 71 7.93 19.58 -1.39
CA VAL A 71 9.26 19.89 -0.84
C VAL A 71 9.19 20.99 0.20
N ASN A 72 8.39 22.04 -0.02
CA ASN A 72 8.22 23.15 0.92
C ASN A 72 7.57 22.70 2.25
N ASP A 73 6.66 21.74 2.17
CA ASP A 73 6.02 21.14 3.34
C ASP A 73 6.97 20.21 4.15
N SER A 74 8.27 20.24 3.88
CA SER A 74 9.28 19.50 4.65
C SER A 74 9.37 19.92 6.12
N ASP A 75 8.64 20.95 6.51
CA ASP A 75 8.54 21.47 7.88
C ASP A 75 7.36 20.85 8.65
N GLY A 76 7.28 19.51 8.66
CA GLY A 76 6.49 18.81 9.68
C GLY A 76 5.03 18.49 9.38
N SER A 77 4.56 18.55 8.14
CA SER A 77 3.21 18.13 7.82
C SER A 77 3.05 16.60 7.84
N THR A 78 2.16 16.16 8.66
CA THR A 78 1.91 14.84 9.23
C THR A 78 1.37 13.81 8.28
N ALA A 79 0.74 14.26 7.22
CA ALA A 79 -0.07 13.41 6.38
C ALA A 79 0.09 13.80 4.92
N TRP A 80 0.43 12.83 4.09
CA TRP A 80 0.45 13.04 2.66
C TRP A 80 -0.82 12.50 2.03
N LEU A 81 -1.57 13.39 1.39
CA LEU A 81 -2.75 13.07 0.62
C LEU A 81 -2.34 12.85 -0.85
N ALA A 82 -2.47 11.63 -1.33
CA ALA A 82 -2.43 11.37 -2.77
C ALA A 82 -3.81 11.74 -3.35
N THR A 83 -3.94 12.98 -3.85
CA THR A 83 -5.16 13.48 -4.49
C THR A 83 -4.96 13.63 -6.00
N GLY A 84 -5.96 13.30 -6.78
CA GLY A 84 -5.87 13.51 -8.25
C GLY A 84 -6.59 12.41 -9.03
N PRO A 85 -6.38 12.23 -10.36
CA PRO A 85 -6.76 11.01 -11.07
C PRO A 85 -5.86 9.84 -10.65
N ALA A 86 -6.03 9.60 -9.60
CA ALA A 86 -5.44 9.44 -8.26
C ALA A 86 -5.06 7.99 -7.95
N THR A 87 -5.67 7.04 -8.60
CA THR A 87 -5.43 5.62 -8.38
C THR A 87 -4.00 5.22 -8.74
N ALA A 88 -3.46 5.78 -9.82
CA ALA A 88 -2.11 5.44 -10.28
C ALA A 88 -1.01 5.94 -9.32
N GLN A 89 -1.13 7.14 -8.78
CA GLN A 89 -0.11 7.72 -7.92
C GLN A 89 -0.13 7.12 -6.50
N GLN A 90 -1.32 6.87 -5.96
CA GLN A 90 -1.51 6.20 -4.67
C GLN A 90 -0.89 4.80 -4.70
N ILE A 91 -1.25 4.01 -5.71
CA ILE A 91 -0.74 2.66 -5.89
C ILE A 91 0.78 2.67 -6.08
N THR A 92 1.33 3.59 -6.88
CA THR A 92 2.78 3.69 -7.11
C THR A 92 3.54 3.98 -5.82
N SER A 93 3.02 4.88 -4.98
CA SER A 93 3.64 5.23 -3.69
C SER A 93 3.57 4.06 -2.71
N LEU A 94 2.41 3.41 -2.60
CA LEU A 94 2.24 2.24 -1.74
C LEU A 94 3.18 1.09 -2.17
N VAL A 95 3.21 0.77 -3.46
CA VAL A 95 4.12 -0.27 -4.00
C VAL A 95 5.59 0.03 -3.70
N ALA A 96 6.00 1.30 -3.80
CA ALA A 96 7.37 1.69 -3.51
C ALA A 96 7.73 1.51 -2.03
N LEU A 97 6.78 1.74 -1.12
CA LEU A 97 6.93 1.56 0.32
C LEU A 97 6.90 0.09 0.72
N GLU A 98 5.95 -0.68 0.21
CA GLU A 98 5.84 -2.13 0.44
C GLU A 98 7.13 -2.88 0.04
N ARG A 99 7.77 -2.47 -1.05
CA ARG A 99 9.03 -3.07 -1.52
C ARG A 99 10.22 -2.87 -0.57
N GLN A 100 10.18 -1.86 0.26
CA GLN A 100 11.23 -1.51 1.22
C GLN A 100 10.92 -2.02 2.63
N ALA A 101 9.67 -2.40 2.90
CA ALA A 101 9.25 -2.91 4.19
C ALA A 101 9.88 -4.29 4.48
N VAL A 102 10.20 -4.53 5.75
CA VAL A 102 10.59 -5.84 6.28
C VAL A 102 9.39 -6.54 6.92
N THR A 103 8.42 -5.75 7.42
CA THR A 103 7.15 -6.28 7.93
C THR A 103 5.99 -5.46 7.39
N ILE A 104 4.91 -6.12 7.06
CA ILE A 104 3.64 -5.52 6.64
C ILE A 104 2.54 -6.10 7.52
N THR A 105 1.82 -5.24 8.25
CA THR A 105 0.59 -5.62 8.96
C THR A 105 -0.59 -4.91 8.29
N ASP A 106 -1.48 -5.67 7.71
CA ASP A 106 -2.68 -5.18 7.01
C ASP A 106 -3.91 -5.52 7.85
N VAL A 107 -4.56 -4.49 8.41
CA VAL A 107 -5.81 -4.60 9.17
C VAL A 107 -6.97 -4.25 8.25
N SER A 108 -7.74 -5.24 7.87
CA SER A 108 -8.78 -5.14 6.86
C SER A 108 -10.16 -5.49 7.41
N LEU A 109 -11.09 -4.51 7.41
CA LEU A 109 -12.42 -4.62 8.00
C LEU A 109 -13.50 -5.08 7.02
N ASN A 110 -13.46 -4.55 5.81
CA ASN A 110 -14.59 -4.64 4.89
C ASN A 110 -14.31 -5.48 3.65
N LEU A 111 -13.04 -5.67 3.33
CA LEU A 111 -12.57 -6.34 2.11
C LEU A 111 -11.42 -7.29 2.45
N VAL A 112 -11.22 -8.28 1.63
CA VAL A 112 -10.01 -9.09 1.68
C VAL A 112 -8.80 -8.22 1.30
N PRO A 113 -7.65 -8.33 2.02
CA PRO A 113 -6.45 -7.56 1.74
C PRO A 113 -5.98 -7.66 0.29
N GLY A 114 -5.58 -6.52 -0.31
CA GLY A 114 -5.27 -6.43 -1.74
C GLY A 114 -4.14 -7.35 -2.22
N LEU A 115 -3.19 -7.69 -1.35
CA LEU A 115 -2.07 -8.59 -1.68
C LEU A 115 -2.46 -10.07 -1.78
N VAL A 116 -3.68 -10.43 -1.35
CA VAL A 116 -4.20 -11.81 -1.39
C VAL A 116 -5.58 -11.91 -2.03
N GLN A 117 -5.92 -10.96 -2.91
CA GLN A 117 -7.15 -11.03 -3.70
C GLN A 117 -6.97 -11.93 -4.94
N THR A 118 -8.00 -12.71 -5.29
CA THR A 118 -8.05 -13.37 -6.60
C THR A 118 -8.34 -12.35 -7.71
N PRO A 119 -8.02 -12.67 -8.99
CA PRO A 119 -8.32 -11.77 -10.10
C PRO A 119 -9.82 -11.43 -10.19
N GLU A 120 -10.70 -12.42 -9.97
CA GLU A 120 -12.15 -12.28 -10.04
C GLU A 120 -12.66 -11.36 -8.93
N TYR A 121 -12.26 -11.61 -7.69
CA TYR A 121 -12.60 -10.74 -6.56
C TYR A 121 -12.10 -9.30 -6.77
N ALA A 122 -10.86 -9.14 -7.24
CA ALA A 122 -10.27 -7.82 -7.51
C ALA A 122 -11.05 -7.07 -8.62
N ARG A 123 -11.51 -7.78 -9.66
CA ARG A 123 -12.28 -7.21 -10.78
C ARG A 123 -13.61 -6.66 -10.30
N GLU A 124 -14.31 -7.38 -9.43
CA GLU A 124 -15.58 -6.91 -8.83
C GLU A 124 -15.39 -5.60 -8.03
N LEU A 125 -14.27 -5.43 -7.34
CA LEU A 125 -14.00 -4.21 -6.59
C LEU A 125 -13.57 -3.03 -7.45
N ILE A 126 -12.83 -3.29 -8.52
CA ILE A 126 -12.35 -2.26 -9.44
C ILE A 126 -13.53 -1.73 -10.26
N GLY A 127 -14.46 -2.61 -10.63
CA GLY A 127 -15.60 -2.28 -11.49
C GLY A 127 -15.17 -1.99 -12.93
N THR A 128 -16.14 -1.68 -13.78
CA THR A 128 -15.91 -1.37 -15.20
C THR A 128 -15.49 0.08 -15.42
N GLY A 129 -14.41 0.29 -16.16
CA GLY A 129 -13.91 1.63 -16.46
C GLY A 129 -12.69 1.63 -17.38
N PRO A 130 -12.25 2.81 -17.86
CA PRO A 130 -11.15 2.92 -18.82
C PRO A 130 -9.80 2.43 -18.25
N ASP A 131 -9.64 2.41 -16.94
CA ASP A 131 -8.41 2.02 -16.26
C ASP A 131 -8.47 0.61 -15.63
N GLU A 132 -9.57 -0.14 -15.85
CA GLU A 132 -9.83 -1.43 -15.22
C GLU A 132 -8.68 -2.42 -15.38
N GLU A 133 -8.26 -2.70 -16.60
CA GLU A 133 -7.19 -3.66 -16.89
C GLU A 133 -5.84 -3.23 -16.29
N TRP A 134 -5.55 -1.93 -16.29
CA TRP A 134 -4.34 -1.41 -15.68
C TRP A 134 -4.38 -1.57 -14.15
N LEU A 135 -5.50 -1.25 -13.52
CA LEU A 135 -5.71 -1.40 -12.08
C LEU A 135 -5.59 -2.85 -11.64
N LEU A 136 -6.24 -3.75 -12.38
CA LEU A 136 -6.21 -5.18 -12.12
C LEU A 136 -4.79 -5.74 -12.27
N SER A 137 -4.13 -5.46 -13.39
CA SER A 137 -2.77 -5.91 -13.63
C SER A 137 -1.78 -5.39 -12.59
N THR A 138 -1.92 -4.14 -12.18
CA THR A 138 -1.09 -3.53 -11.14
C THR A 138 -1.33 -4.18 -9.78
N ARG A 139 -2.59 -4.46 -9.42
CA ARG A 139 -2.96 -5.15 -8.18
C ARG A 139 -2.37 -6.55 -8.12
N LEU A 140 -2.53 -7.32 -9.19
CA LEU A 140 -1.96 -8.67 -9.27
C LEU A 140 -0.43 -8.68 -9.28
N ALA A 141 0.19 -7.71 -9.96
CA ALA A 141 1.66 -7.60 -9.97
C ALA A 141 2.25 -7.28 -8.57
N ARG A 142 1.47 -6.62 -7.68
CA ARG A 142 1.88 -6.38 -6.28
C ARG A 142 2.05 -7.68 -5.50
N GLN A 143 1.28 -8.71 -5.81
CA GLN A 143 1.32 -10.01 -5.11
C GLN A 143 2.68 -10.71 -5.24
N ALA A 144 3.47 -10.38 -6.27
CA ALA A 144 4.85 -10.85 -6.39
C ALA A 144 5.74 -10.44 -5.20
N LEU A 145 5.31 -9.41 -4.42
CA LEU A 145 5.94 -9.02 -3.17
C LEU A 145 6.05 -10.18 -2.17
N LEU A 146 5.04 -11.06 -2.12
CA LEU A 146 4.95 -12.17 -1.18
C LEU A 146 5.91 -13.33 -1.49
N THR A 147 6.50 -13.36 -2.69
CA THR A 147 7.32 -14.48 -3.16
C THR A 147 8.70 -14.08 -3.68
N LYS A 148 9.02 -12.77 -3.72
CA LYS A 148 10.34 -12.28 -4.15
C LYS A 148 11.44 -12.72 -3.16
N PRO A 149 12.71 -12.82 -3.60
CA PRO A 149 13.84 -12.93 -2.69
C PRO A 149 13.85 -11.76 -1.69
N GLY A 150 13.96 -12.04 -0.39
CA GLY A 150 13.85 -11.03 0.66
C GLY A 150 12.42 -10.45 0.79
N ALA A 151 11.40 -11.27 0.54
CA ALA A 151 10.01 -10.89 0.79
C ALA A 151 9.80 -10.47 2.25
N PRO A 152 8.96 -9.45 2.52
CA PRO A 152 8.63 -9.07 3.89
C PRO A 152 7.88 -10.19 4.62
N THR A 153 7.92 -10.17 5.94
CA THR A 153 6.92 -10.88 6.74
C THR A 153 5.62 -10.12 6.64
N VAL A 154 4.54 -10.81 6.27
CA VAL A 154 3.23 -10.19 6.07
C VAL A 154 2.20 -10.83 6.98
N ARG A 155 1.49 -9.99 7.70
CA ARG A 155 0.41 -10.37 8.60
C ARG A 155 -0.89 -9.73 8.12
N PHE A 156 -1.85 -10.52 7.73
CA PHE A 156 -3.20 -10.10 7.39
C PHE A 156 -4.12 -10.33 8.58
N ILE A 157 -4.65 -9.25 9.13
CA ILE A 157 -5.65 -9.25 10.19
C ILE A 157 -6.98 -8.87 9.53
N VAL A 158 -7.87 -9.83 9.39
CA VAL A 158 -9.11 -9.67 8.62
C VAL A 158 -10.31 -9.78 9.55
N ASP A 159 -11.17 -8.76 9.56
CA ASP A 159 -12.43 -8.87 10.26
C ASP A 159 -13.35 -9.91 9.59
N GLU A 160 -14.05 -10.70 10.39
CA GLU A 160 -14.95 -11.74 9.90
C GLU A 160 -16.01 -11.19 8.93
N SER A 161 -16.40 -9.92 9.05
CA SER A 161 -17.36 -9.27 8.16
C SER A 161 -16.87 -9.19 6.71
N ALA A 162 -15.57 -9.02 6.50
CA ALA A 162 -14.97 -9.02 5.17
C ALA A 162 -15.07 -10.39 4.49
N LEU A 163 -14.95 -11.47 5.28
CA LEU A 163 -15.01 -12.84 4.79
C LEU A 163 -16.42 -13.31 4.46
N ARG A 164 -17.44 -12.71 5.09
CA ARG A 164 -18.85 -13.03 4.87
C ARG A 164 -19.55 -12.18 3.80
N ARG A 165 -18.89 -11.13 3.35
CA ARG A 165 -19.45 -10.25 2.30
C ARG A 165 -19.33 -10.91 0.93
N LEU A 166 -20.46 -11.16 0.28
CA LEU A 166 -20.53 -11.80 -1.05
C LEU A 166 -20.08 -10.83 -2.17
N ILE A 167 -18.79 -10.63 -2.33
CA ILE A 167 -18.23 -9.86 -3.45
C ILE A 167 -18.16 -10.78 -4.68
N GLY A 168 -18.86 -10.42 -5.75
CA GLY A 168 -18.91 -11.22 -6.98
C GLY A 168 -19.74 -12.52 -6.87
N GLY A 169 -20.51 -12.66 -5.78
CA GLY A 169 -21.32 -13.86 -5.55
C GLY A 169 -20.60 -14.98 -4.79
N ALA A 170 -21.29 -16.10 -4.57
CA ALA A 170 -20.80 -17.21 -3.76
C ALA A 170 -19.60 -17.93 -4.40
N SER A 171 -19.57 -18.10 -5.71
CA SER A 171 -18.48 -18.74 -6.43
C SER A 171 -17.16 -17.96 -6.28
N VAL A 172 -17.19 -16.65 -6.55
CA VAL A 172 -16.00 -15.79 -6.42
C VAL A 172 -15.50 -15.77 -4.96
N MET A 173 -16.43 -15.71 -3.99
CA MET A 173 -16.03 -15.74 -2.57
C MET A 173 -15.47 -17.10 -2.17
N ARG A 174 -15.99 -18.20 -2.67
CA ARG A 174 -15.45 -19.55 -2.39
C ARG A 174 -14.00 -19.65 -2.85
N ASP A 175 -13.70 -19.21 -4.08
CA ASP A 175 -12.35 -19.19 -4.64
C ASP A 175 -11.42 -18.24 -3.88
N GLN A 176 -11.95 -17.09 -3.44
CA GLN A 176 -11.21 -16.12 -2.64
C GLN A 176 -10.83 -16.67 -1.27
N LEU A 177 -11.75 -17.34 -0.58
CA LEU A 177 -11.48 -17.95 0.73
C LEU A 177 -10.47 -19.11 0.61
N ASP A 178 -10.58 -19.92 -0.45
CA ASP A 178 -9.58 -20.94 -0.77
C ASP A 178 -8.20 -20.34 -1.05
N HIS A 179 -8.16 -19.19 -1.73
CA HIS A 179 -6.90 -18.48 -1.96
C HIS A 179 -6.28 -17.96 -0.66
N LEU A 180 -7.08 -17.45 0.28
CA LEU A 180 -6.60 -17.05 1.61
C LEU A 180 -5.99 -18.24 2.37
N LEU A 181 -6.68 -19.38 2.39
CA LEU A 181 -6.20 -20.60 3.02
C LEU A 181 -4.88 -21.07 2.40
N ARG A 182 -4.76 -21.06 1.06
CA ARG A 182 -3.51 -21.40 0.37
C ARG A 182 -2.38 -20.41 0.64
N SER A 183 -2.69 -19.13 0.84
CA SER A 183 -1.68 -18.10 1.08
C SER A 183 -0.90 -18.32 2.37
N ARG A 184 -1.50 -18.96 3.37
CA ARG A 184 -0.86 -19.34 4.64
C ARG A 184 0.28 -20.38 4.47
N SER A 185 0.35 -21.07 3.35
CA SER A 185 1.45 -22.03 3.09
C SER A 185 2.80 -21.35 2.88
N LYS A 186 2.83 -20.04 2.67
CA LYS A 186 4.07 -19.27 2.56
C LYS A 186 4.58 -18.96 3.98
N SER A 187 5.82 -19.29 4.28
CA SER A 187 6.44 -19.14 5.61
C SER A 187 6.50 -17.68 6.12
N ASN A 188 6.33 -16.71 5.23
CA ASN A 188 6.34 -15.28 5.55
C ASN A 188 4.94 -14.66 5.56
N VAL A 189 3.86 -15.45 5.47
CA VAL A 189 2.48 -14.96 5.44
C VAL A 189 1.66 -15.57 6.56
N ALA A 190 1.11 -14.73 7.42
CA ALA A 190 0.10 -15.09 8.42
C ALA A 190 -1.26 -14.50 8.04
N VAL A 191 -2.34 -15.27 8.22
CA VAL A 191 -3.72 -14.82 8.06
C VAL A 191 -4.47 -15.11 9.35
N GLN A 192 -4.95 -14.06 10.00
CA GLN A 192 -5.65 -14.13 11.27
C GLN A 192 -6.98 -13.39 11.20
N VAL A 193 -7.98 -13.85 11.93
CA VAL A 193 -9.35 -13.31 11.87
C VAL A 193 -9.73 -12.69 13.19
N ILE A 194 -10.32 -11.47 13.14
CA ILE A 194 -11.04 -10.88 14.25
C ILE A 194 -12.47 -11.44 14.19
N PRO A 195 -12.88 -12.29 15.14
CA PRO A 195 -14.22 -12.88 15.09
C PRO A 195 -15.27 -11.86 15.51
N ARG A 196 -16.47 -11.94 14.94
CA ARG A 196 -17.61 -11.06 15.24
C ARG A 196 -17.99 -11.04 16.72
N SER A 197 -17.65 -12.08 17.48
CA SER A 197 -17.90 -12.17 18.92
C SER A 197 -17.08 -11.17 19.74
N VAL A 198 -16.01 -10.61 19.20
CA VAL A 198 -15.21 -9.58 19.87
C VAL A 198 -16.03 -8.29 20.07
N GLY A 199 -16.95 -7.98 19.15
CA GLY A 199 -17.70 -6.74 19.21
C GLY A 199 -16.84 -5.52 18.85
N ALA A 200 -16.70 -4.57 19.76
CA ALA A 200 -15.89 -3.38 19.53
C ALA A 200 -14.38 -3.68 19.63
N HIS A 201 -13.62 -3.16 18.67
CA HIS A 201 -12.16 -3.26 18.63
C HIS A 201 -11.57 -2.08 17.84
N PRO A 202 -10.29 -1.70 18.05
CA PRO A 202 -9.68 -0.52 17.42
C PRO A 202 -9.72 -0.51 15.88
N GLY A 203 -9.73 -1.68 15.26
CA GLY A 203 -9.87 -1.79 13.80
C GLY A 203 -11.14 -1.16 13.25
N LEU A 204 -12.22 -0.99 14.03
CA LEU A 204 -13.49 -0.40 13.57
C LEU A 204 -13.36 1.07 13.18
N ASP A 205 -12.30 1.76 13.59
CA ASP A 205 -12.00 3.13 13.15
C ASP A 205 -11.60 3.22 11.67
N GLY A 206 -11.24 2.11 11.06
CA GLY A 206 -10.92 2.01 9.64
C GLY A 206 -9.82 1.01 9.32
N SER A 207 -9.83 0.50 8.09
CA SER A 207 -8.75 -0.35 7.58
C SER A 207 -7.46 0.44 7.39
N PHE A 208 -6.31 -0.18 7.68
CA PHE A 208 -5.01 0.43 7.50
C PHE A 208 -3.90 -0.61 7.26
N VAL A 209 -2.79 -0.15 6.71
CA VAL A 209 -1.58 -0.97 6.53
C VAL A 209 -0.43 -0.33 7.27
N MET A 210 0.19 -1.05 8.20
CA MET A 210 1.43 -0.65 8.84
C MET A 210 2.62 -1.29 8.13
N LEU A 211 3.60 -0.46 7.79
CA LEU A 211 4.82 -0.83 7.09
C LEU A 211 6.02 -0.56 8.00
N THR A 212 6.75 -1.59 8.38
CA THR A 212 7.94 -1.46 9.23
C THR A 212 9.20 -1.63 8.40
N TYR A 213 10.22 -0.85 8.71
CA TYR A 213 11.49 -0.78 7.98
C TYR A 213 12.68 -1.04 8.91
N PRO A 214 13.83 -1.48 8.38
CA PRO A 214 15.02 -1.74 9.20
C PRO A 214 15.75 -0.50 9.68
N ASP A 215 15.58 0.63 8.99
CA ASP A 215 16.45 1.83 9.09
C ASP A 215 15.67 3.15 9.29
N ARG A 216 14.37 3.08 9.52
CA ARG A 216 13.51 4.26 9.73
C ARG A 216 12.23 3.90 10.48
N GLU A 217 11.50 4.94 10.93
CA GLU A 217 10.22 4.82 11.61
C GLU A 217 9.17 4.08 10.75
N PRO A 218 8.26 3.35 11.39
CA PRO A 218 7.15 2.72 10.70
C PRO A 218 6.25 3.76 10.02
N HIS A 219 5.56 3.33 8.98
CA HIS A 219 4.56 4.14 8.28
C HIS A 219 3.19 3.47 8.34
N VAL A 220 2.14 4.26 8.42
CA VAL A 220 0.76 3.78 8.28
C VAL A 220 0.17 4.33 7.00
N TYR A 221 -0.44 3.45 6.21
CA TYR A 221 -1.22 3.80 5.03
C TYR A 221 -2.69 3.54 5.29
N ILE A 222 -3.52 4.55 5.02
CA ILE A 222 -4.99 4.48 5.11
C ILE A 222 -5.53 4.79 3.73
N GLU A 223 -6.41 3.94 3.24
CA GLU A 223 -7.04 4.11 1.93
C GLU A 223 -8.50 4.53 2.08
N ALA A 224 -8.88 5.58 1.35
CA ALA A 224 -10.26 5.95 1.12
C ALA A 224 -10.54 6.02 -0.40
N ARG A 225 -11.81 6.12 -0.80
CA ARG A 225 -12.25 5.96 -2.19
C ARG A 225 -11.42 6.68 -3.27
N ARG A 226 -10.85 7.84 -2.96
CA ARG A 226 -10.06 8.67 -3.90
C ARG A 226 -8.83 9.28 -3.26
N VAL A 227 -8.48 8.81 -2.07
CA VAL A 227 -7.44 9.42 -1.25
C VAL A 227 -6.66 8.31 -0.54
N GLY A 228 -5.34 8.35 -0.62
CA GLY A 228 -4.45 7.57 0.22
C GLY A 228 -3.71 8.50 1.18
N LEU A 229 -3.80 8.21 2.47
CA LEU A 229 -3.13 8.93 3.54
C LEU A 229 -1.95 8.12 4.04
N PHE A 230 -0.78 8.75 4.11
CA PHE A 230 0.42 8.15 4.71
C PHE A 230 0.80 8.93 5.97
N LEU A 231 0.83 8.23 7.10
CA LEU A 231 1.30 8.74 8.39
C LEU A 231 2.73 8.26 8.61
N THR A 232 3.61 9.15 9.08
CA THR A 232 5.05 8.86 9.19
C THR A 232 5.68 9.38 10.46
N ARG A 233 5.01 10.27 11.21
CA ARG A 233 5.53 10.74 12.49
C ARG A 233 5.21 9.72 13.58
N PRO A 234 6.12 9.46 14.51
CA PRO A 234 5.90 8.50 15.59
C PRO A 234 4.56 8.73 16.31
N GLN A 235 4.26 9.95 16.70
CA GLN A 235 3.01 10.33 17.39
C GLN A 235 1.71 10.05 16.62
N ASP A 236 1.78 9.95 15.27
CA ASP A 236 0.61 9.64 14.43
C ASP A 236 0.53 8.14 14.09
N VAL A 237 1.63 7.43 14.22
CA VAL A 237 1.77 5.99 13.96
C VAL A 237 1.52 5.18 15.23
N GLU A 238 1.97 5.67 16.39
CA GLU A 238 1.86 5.01 17.69
C GLU A 238 0.43 4.54 18.02
N PRO A 239 -0.65 5.34 17.83
CA PRO A 239 -2.01 4.88 18.08
C PRO A 239 -2.44 3.66 17.25
N PHE A 240 -1.86 3.48 16.06
CA PHE A 240 -2.12 2.30 15.23
C PHE A 240 -1.34 1.08 15.72
N ALA A 241 -0.13 1.27 16.23
CA ALA A 241 0.64 0.20 16.86
C ALA A 241 -0.08 -0.31 18.12
N ASP A 242 -0.51 0.60 18.98
CA ASP A 242 -1.30 0.29 20.19
C ASP A 242 -2.61 -0.43 19.83
N GLY A 243 -3.27 0.04 18.76
CA GLY A 243 -4.47 -0.60 18.24
C GLY A 243 -4.25 -2.03 17.76
N ILE A 244 -3.11 -2.33 17.14
CA ILE A 244 -2.73 -3.70 16.77
C ILE A 244 -2.52 -4.55 18.02
N GLU A 245 -1.83 -4.04 19.04
CA GLU A 245 -1.62 -4.77 20.30
C GLU A 245 -2.95 -5.09 21.00
N GLU A 246 -3.91 -4.17 20.99
CA GLU A 246 -5.24 -4.40 21.54
C GLU A 246 -6.03 -5.44 20.72
N ILE A 247 -5.96 -5.38 19.39
CA ILE A 247 -6.56 -6.40 18.51
C ILE A 247 -5.97 -7.78 18.81
N ASP A 248 -4.66 -7.87 19.01
CA ASP A 248 -3.94 -9.13 19.28
C ASP A 248 -4.44 -9.88 20.50
N MET A 249 -4.96 -9.17 21.50
CA MET A 249 -5.55 -9.81 22.70
C MET A 249 -6.81 -10.62 22.40
N ASN A 250 -7.50 -10.31 21.31
CA ASN A 250 -8.78 -10.91 20.94
C ASN A 250 -8.77 -11.62 19.58
N LEU A 251 -7.61 -11.64 18.92
CA LEU A 251 -7.44 -12.22 17.61
C LEU A 251 -7.42 -13.74 17.67
N LEU A 252 -8.05 -14.40 16.70
CA LEU A 252 -7.90 -15.84 16.56
C LEU A 252 -6.48 -16.20 16.12
N GLY A 253 -5.91 -17.23 16.75
CA GLY A 253 -4.67 -17.84 16.26
C GLY A 253 -4.83 -18.37 14.82
N GLU A 254 -3.72 -18.59 14.12
CA GLU A 254 -3.72 -18.93 12.69
C GLU A 254 -4.55 -20.19 12.37
N GLU A 255 -4.46 -21.25 13.20
CA GLU A 255 -5.23 -22.47 12.99
C GLU A 255 -6.73 -22.24 13.18
N ARG A 256 -7.11 -21.55 14.24
CA ARG A 256 -8.51 -21.23 14.49
C ARG A 256 -9.10 -20.28 13.44
N SER A 257 -8.27 -19.39 12.92
CA SER A 257 -8.63 -18.53 11.78
C SER A 257 -8.91 -19.35 10.52
N ALA A 258 -8.07 -20.35 10.23
CA ALA A 258 -8.29 -21.23 9.08
C ALA A 258 -9.56 -22.08 9.21
N GLU A 259 -9.85 -22.57 10.41
CA GLU A 259 -11.09 -23.29 10.70
C GLU A 259 -12.30 -22.38 10.40
N LEU A 260 -12.30 -21.16 10.95
CA LEU A 260 -13.38 -20.20 10.72
C LEU A 260 -13.53 -19.83 9.23
N ILE A 261 -12.43 -19.59 8.51
CA ILE A 261 -12.47 -19.33 7.06
C ILE A 261 -13.11 -20.52 6.32
N THR A 262 -12.76 -21.74 6.72
CA THR A 262 -13.34 -22.97 6.12
C THR A 262 -14.83 -23.09 6.44
N GLU A 263 -15.25 -22.86 7.68
CA GLU A 263 -16.67 -22.85 8.08
C GLU A 263 -17.48 -21.82 7.27
N ILE A 264 -16.92 -20.60 7.10
CA ILE A 264 -17.58 -19.55 6.29
C ILE A 264 -17.70 -19.99 4.84
N LYS A 265 -16.66 -20.57 4.24
CA LYS A 265 -16.65 -21.06 2.88
C LYS A 265 -17.71 -22.15 2.65
N GLU A 266 -17.78 -23.12 3.55
CA GLU A 266 -18.75 -24.21 3.49
C GLU A 266 -20.20 -23.74 3.69
N GLY A 267 -20.40 -22.67 4.45
CA GLY A 267 -21.70 -22.04 4.67
C GLY A 267 -22.16 -21.10 3.56
N LEU A 268 -21.36 -20.91 2.49
CA LEU A 268 -21.79 -20.09 1.34
C LEU A 268 -22.94 -20.77 0.58
N PRO A 269 -23.93 -19.99 0.12
CA PRO A 269 -25.06 -20.55 -0.62
C PRO A 269 -24.60 -21.26 -1.91
N ASP A 270 -25.28 -22.34 -2.28
CA ASP A 270 -25.18 -22.89 -3.63
C ASP A 270 -25.74 -21.87 -4.63
N GLU A 271 -25.17 -21.78 -5.83
CA GLU A 271 -25.62 -20.86 -6.89
C GLU A 271 -26.98 -21.24 -7.41
#